data_f8263dba0d1d56154ab26003504bb4f3
#
_entry.id   f8263dba0d1d56154ab26003504bb4f3
#
_cell.length_a   1.000
_cell.length_b   1.000
_cell.length_c   1.000
_cell.angle_alpha   90.00
_cell.angle_beta   90.00
_cell.angle_gamma   90.00
#
_symmetry.space_group_name_H-M   'P 1'
#
loop_
_entity.id
_entity.type
_entity.pdbx_description
1 polymer ?
#
loop_
_entity_poly.entity_id
_entity_poly.type
_entity_poly.pdbx_seq_one_letter_code
_entity_poly.pdbx_strand_id
1 'polypeptide(L)'
;TNTNWFKEVFKTGIRQNHNVNLSGGGAHNTYNVSLDYYNQKGTLEGAGPNYERYTARVNNTMDTKFIKFHTSLVYSHSDQDNMGLSNASEYVQGLYGDVTNVLRGTLLMQPTIKAYDNSTWVLDNLVGIANNFNYDSYGYGVYYDTVHGDISASNPLLVNNLLKRNTRVDRFVGTASADVDLLKMIGVDSKNHKLNYKVNLSYSKTHCKDFTWIPAWVQSNRVYLAKSNERLTKATRSYADALIENVLTYDATVGKHHFNLVAGQTYEEENTDLLTGWGVNFTEPYFLQLQNAANTYAESFEYKHTILSYIGRINYNYDDRYLFSATVRRDGSSRLSKNIRWGTFPSVSLGWRFDKETFFPFNRNIVNMFKVRASYGELGNENIGEYMYQAVMARNNMTYSFGNTPITGSAISTFVDNNLSWEKKKSYNVGIDLAFFNNRLEFTAEWYKNTSEDLLYAVPVPEQAGVSN
;
A
#
# COMPACT_ATOMS: atom_id res chain seq x y z
N THR A 1 2.93 -35.28 -30.44
CA THR A 1 3.53 -34.03 -29.95
C THR A 1 3.84 -34.18 -28.47
N ASN A 2 4.99 -33.75 -28.02
CA ASN A 2 5.40 -33.74 -26.61
C ASN A 2 5.88 -32.32 -26.30
N THR A 3 4.94 -31.43 -26.01
CA THR A 3 5.22 -30.03 -25.72
C THR A 3 5.70 -29.89 -24.28
N ASN A 4 6.88 -29.34 -24.09
CA ASN A 4 7.37 -28.96 -22.78
C ASN A 4 6.95 -27.52 -22.47
N TRP A 5 5.80 -27.34 -21.87
CA TRP A 5 5.19 -26.04 -21.58
C TRP A 5 6.08 -25.12 -20.73
N PHE A 6 6.91 -25.68 -19.84
CA PHE A 6 7.86 -24.86 -19.09
C PHE A 6 8.92 -24.23 -19.98
N LYS A 7 9.43 -24.98 -20.98
CA LYS A 7 10.41 -24.43 -21.94
C LYS A 7 9.80 -23.41 -22.90
N GLU A 8 8.54 -23.58 -23.26
CA GLU A 8 7.84 -22.64 -24.15
C GLU A 8 7.47 -21.35 -23.44
N VAL A 9 7.11 -21.41 -22.14
CA VAL A 9 6.59 -20.28 -21.41
C VAL A 9 7.66 -19.52 -20.64
N PHE A 10 8.72 -20.20 -20.18
CA PHE A 10 9.77 -19.55 -19.39
C PHE A 10 11.02 -19.28 -20.21
N LYS A 11 11.54 -18.06 -20.06
CA LYS A 11 12.80 -17.59 -20.65
C LYS A 11 13.71 -16.96 -19.59
N THR A 12 14.95 -16.71 -19.98
CA THR A 12 15.88 -15.97 -19.10
C THR A 12 15.44 -14.50 -19.00
N GLY A 13 15.18 -14.07 -17.77
CA GLY A 13 14.94 -12.67 -17.45
C GLY A 13 16.27 -11.89 -17.36
N ILE A 14 16.23 -10.60 -17.72
CA ILE A 14 17.38 -9.70 -17.65
C ILE A 14 17.03 -8.52 -16.77
N ARG A 15 17.94 -8.14 -15.87
CA ARG A 15 17.81 -6.98 -15.02
C ARG A 15 19.03 -6.07 -15.17
N GLN A 16 18.78 -4.76 -15.29
CA GLN A 16 19.80 -3.72 -15.32
C GLN A 16 19.46 -2.67 -14.27
N ASN A 17 20.48 -2.16 -13.61
CA ASN A 17 20.36 -1.02 -12.70
C ASN A 17 21.59 -0.12 -12.88
N HIS A 18 21.35 1.15 -13.24
CA HIS A 18 22.37 2.16 -13.44
C HIS A 18 22.07 3.32 -12.51
N ASN A 19 23.03 3.67 -11.64
CA ASN A 19 22.91 4.76 -10.71
C ASN A 19 24.08 5.73 -10.88
N VAL A 20 23.75 7.01 -10.98
CA VAL A 20 24.73 8.11 -10.95
C VAL A 20 24.43 8.98 -9.75
N ASN A 21 25.43 9.21 -8.93
CA ASN A 21 25.32 10.01 -7.71
C ASN A 21 26.39 11.10 -7.71
N LEU A 22 25.97 12.33 -7.47
CA LEU A 22 26.82 13.51 -7.28
C LEU A 22 26.56 14.08 -5.90
N SER A 23 27.57 14.14 -5.07
CA SER A 23 27.48 14.75 -3.75
C SER A 23 28.59 15.75 -3.54
N GLY A 24 28.30 16.80 -2.79
CA GLY A 24 29.26 17.85 -2.45
C GLY A 24 28.77 18.71 -1.31
N GLY A 25 29.59 19.63 -0.91
CA GLY A 25 29.22 20.57 0.13
C GLY A 25 30.42 21.32 0.74
N GLY A 26 30.09 22.16 1.67
CA GLY A 26 31.01 22.96 2.47
C GLY A 26 30.63 23.01 3.94
N ALA A 27 31.16 23.97 4.68
CA ALA A 27 30.90 24.07 6.12
C ALA A 27 29.43 24.29 6.50
N HIS A 28 28.65 24.86 5.60
CA HIS A 28 27.23 25.25 5.87
C HIS A 28 26.21 24.65 4.91
N ASN A 29 26.63 23.90 3.92
CA ASN A 29 25.72 23.32 2.93
C ASN A 29 26.24 21.99 2.43
N THR A 30 25.35 20.99 2.35
CA THR A 30 25.62 19.69 1.72
C THR A 30 24.51 19.36 0.76
N TYR A 31 24.86 18.81 -0.39
CA TYR A 31 23.90 18.38 -1.37
C TYR A 31 24.24 17.00 -1.91
N ASN A 32 23.19 16.30 -2.33
CA ASN A 32 23.28 15.03 -3.01
C ASN A 32 22.24 15.00 -4.12
N VAL A 33 22.67 14.70 -5.33
CA VAL A 33 21.80 14.50 -6.49
C VAL A 33 22.04 13.11 -7.03
N SER A 34 21.00 12.34 -7.21
CA SER A 34 21.10 10.99 -7.79
C SER A 34 20.10 10.78 -8.90
N LEU A 35 20.54 10.07 -9.94
CA LEU A 35 19.72 9.57 -11.04
C LEU A 35 19.85 8.05 -11.07
N ASP A 36 18.73 7.38 -11.14
CA ASP A 36 18.65 5.93 -11.17
C ASP A 36 17.79 5.47 -12.35
N TYR A 37 18.31 4.53 -13.11
CA TYR A 37 17.57 3.82 -14.15
C TYR A 37 17.54 2.33 -13.82
N TYR A 38 16.35 1.78 -13.76
CA TYR A 38 16.12 0.37 -13.51
C TYR A 38 15.26 -0.23 -14.62
N ASN A 39 15.70 -1.34 -15.19
CA ASN A 39 14.93 -2.10 -16.17
C ASN A 39 15.00 -3.59 -15.85
N GLN A 40 13.84 -4.24 -15.90
CA GLN A 40 13.72 -5.68 -15.69
C GLN A 40 12.78 -6.27 -16.74
N LYS A 41 13.29 -7.19 -17.54
CA LYS A 41 12.50 -8.07 -18.39
C LYS A 41 12.21 -9.36 -17.65
N GLY A 42 10.95 -9.71 -17.57
CA GLY A 42 10.49 -10.92 -16.84
C GLY A 42 10.92 -12.22 -17.48
N THR A 43 10.65 -13.28 -16.78
CA THR A 43 11.02 -14.66 -17.15
C THR A 43 9.96 -15.37 -17.99
N LEU A 44 8.85 -14.71 -18.34
CA LEU A 44 7.79 -15.28 -19.17
C LEU A 44 7.92 -14.81 -20.61
N GLU A 45 7.65 -15.70 -21.56
CA GLU A 45 7.55 -15.37 -22.96
C GLU A 45 6.29 -14.58 -23.25
N GLY A 46 6.40 -13.50 -24.05
CA GLY A 46 5.27 -12.62 -24.40
C GLY A 46 5.40 -11.20 -23.88
N ALA A 47 4.26 -10.52 -23.70
CA ALA A 47 4.19 -9.10 -23.42
C ALA A 47 4.67 -8.70 -22.02
N GLY A 48 4.57 -9.59 -21.04
CA GLY A 48 4.97 -9.27 -19.67
C GLY A 48 5.36 -10.51 -18.85
N PRO A 49 5.81 -10.31 -17.59
CA PRO A 49 6.00 -9.03 -16.91
C PRO A 49 7.28 -8.29 -17.29
N ASN A 50 7.19 -6.98 -17.52
CA ASN A 50 8.33 -6.10 -17.72
C ASN A 50 8.18 -4.89 -16.80
N TYR A 51 9.29 -4.33 -16.34
CA TYR A 51 9.29 -3.16 -15.47
C TYR A 51 10.44 -2.23 -15.81
N GLU A 52 10.14 -0.96 -15.99
CA GLU A 52 11.10 0.11 -16.20
C GLU A 52 10.84 1.24 -15.22
N ARG A 53 11.92 1.83 -14.67
CA ARG A 53 11.78 2.95 -13.74
C ARG A 53 12.94 3.93 -13.87
N TYR A 54 12.61 5.19 -13.90
CA TYR A 54 13.52 6.33 -13.77
C TYR A 54 13.27 7.00 -12.42
N THR A 55 14.32 7.32 -11.69
CA THR A 55 14.20 8.05 -10.42
C THR A 55 15.24 9.17 -10.38
N ALA A 56 14.78 10.39 -10.08
CA ALA A 56 15.63 11.52 -9.79
C ALA A 56 15.44 11.94 -8.32
N ARG A 57 16.52 12.17 -7.61
CA ARG A 57 16.51 12.61 -6.20
C ARG A 57 17.46 13.77 -5.99
N VAL A 58 17.01 14.76 -5.25
CA VAL A 58 17.79 15.89 -4.79
C VAL A 58 17.61 16.03 -3.29
N ASN A 59 18.70 15.99 -2.55
CA ASN A 59 18.73 16.27 -1.12
C ASN A 59 19.64 17.46 -0.88
N ASN A 60 19.22 18.37 -0.03
CA ASN A 60 20.01 19.50 0.40
C ASN A 60 19.88 19.67 1.92
N THR A 61 20.97 19.96 2.59
CA THR A 61 20.99 20.37 3.98
C THR A 61 21.81 21.65 4.09
N MET A 62 21.21 22.70 4.63
CA MET A 62 21.84 23.97 4.88
C MET A 62 21.83 24.25 6.39
N ASP A 63 23.01 24.50 6.96
CA ASP A 63 23.22 24.76 8.38
C ASP A 63 23.67 26.20 8.57
N THR A 64 22.88 26.98 9.27
CA THR A 64 23.19 28.35 9.67
C THR A 64 23.52 28.38 11.16
N LYS A 65 23.81 29.54 11.70
CA LYS A 65 24.18 29.71 13.11
C LYS A 65 23.15 29.09 14.09
N PHE A 66 21.87 29.15 13.77
CA PHE A 66 20.76 28.71 14.65
C PHE A 66 19.63 28.02 13.94
N ILE A 67 19.67 27.87 12.60
CA ILE A 67 18.63 27.16 11.81
C ILE A 67 19.30 26.12 10.92
N LYS A 68 18.75 24.92 10.94
CA LYS A 68 19.12 23.86 10.01
C LYS A 68 17.94 23.57 9.10
N PHE A 69 18.14 23.78 7.80
CA PHE A 69 17.17 23.43 6.76
C PHE A 69 17.52 22.09 6.14
N HIS A 70 16.52 21.27 5.91
CA HIS A 70 16.67 20.06 5.13
C HIS A 70 15.57 20.01 4.06
N THR A 71 15.96 19.71 2.82
CA THR A 71 15.04 19.53 1.70
C THR A 71 15.35 18.22 0.99
N SER A 72 14.34 17.46 0.68
CA SER A 72 14.43 16.25 -0.13
C SER A 72 13.32 16.24 -1.17
N LEU A 73 13.71 16.09 -2.43
CA LEU A 73 12.78 15.96 -3.56
C LEU A 73 13.09 14.67 -4.29
N VAL A 74 12.07 13.87 -4.53
CA VAL A 74 12.14 12.62 -5.28
C VAL A 74 11.05 12.62 -6.33
N TYR A 75 11.44 12.36 -7.57
CA TYR A 75 10.51 12.07 -8.64
C TYR A 75 10.85 10.70 -9.22
N SER A 76 9.84 9.89 -9.45
CA SER A 76 10.00 8.61 -10.15
C SER A 76 8.89 8.41 -11.17
N HIS A 77 9.29 7.92 -12.33
CA HIS A 77 8.39 7.42 -13.37
C HIS A 77 8.62 5.93 -13.55
N SER A 78 7.56 5.14 -13.56
CA SER A 78 7.66 3.73 -13.88
C SER A 78 6.60 3.29 -14.88
N ASP A 79 6.99 2.36 -15.75
CA ASP A 79 6.13 1.69 -16.73
C ASP A 79 6.23 0.18 -16.47
N GLN A 80 5.09 -0.46 -16.26
CA GLN A 80 5.02 -1.87 -15.95
C GLN A 80 4.00 -2.58 -16.84
N ASP A 81 4.49 -3.52 -17.62
CA ASP A 81 3.63 -4.52 -18.24
C ASP A 81 3.40 -5.67 -17.27
N ASN A 82 2.16 -5.97 -17.01
CA ASN A 82 1.77 -7.04 -16.09
C ASN A 82 1.36 -8.28 -16.88
N MET A 83 1.69 -9.45 -16.34
CA MET A 83 1.17 -10.69 -16.89
C MET A 83 -0.33 -10.84 -16.63
N GLY A 84 -0.99 -11.68 -17.44
CA GLY A 84 -2.36 -12.09 -17.20
C GLY A 84 -2.49 -12.95 -15.93
N LEU A 85 -2.53 -12.30 -14.77
CA LEU A 85 -2.98 -12.90 -13.52
C LEU A 85 -4.39 -12.40 -13.26
N SER A 86 -5.34 -13.29 -13.11
CA SER A 86 -6.59 -12.93 -12.52
C SER A 86 -6.44 -12.98 -11.00
N ASN A 87 -6.57 -11.86 -10.36
CA ASN A 87 -6.98 -11.85 -8.98
C ASN A 87 -8.48 -12.12 -8.96
N ALA A 88 -8.92 -12.99 -8.06
CA ALA A 88 -10.34 -13.34 -7.89
C ALA A 88 -11.26 -12.12 -7.60
N SER A 89 -10.69 -10.95 -7.33
CA SER A 89 -11.41 -9.69 -7.10
C SER A 89 -11.71 -8.89 -8.38
N GLU A 90 -11.06 -9.18 -9.51
CA GLU A 90 -11.42 -8.59 -10.80
C GLU A 90 -12.45 -9.50 -11.49
N TYR A 91 -13.70 -9.47 -11.02
CA TYR A 91 -14.83 -10.07 -11.71
C TYR A 91 -15.06 -9.31 -13.02
N VAL A 92 -14.36 -9.70 -14.06
CA VAL A 92 -14.78 -9.37 -15.42
C VAL A 92 -15.94 -10.30 -15.73
N GLN A 93 -17.14 -9.74 -15.81
CA GLN A 93 -18.36 -10.50 -16.10
C GLN A 93 -18.14 -11.38 -17.34
N GLY A 94 -18.15 -12.71 -17.17
CA GLY A 94 -17.94 -13.69 -18.23
C GLY A 94 -16.53 -14.29 -18.34
N LEU A 95 -15.53 -13.82 -17.59
CA LEU A 95 -14.21 -14.46 -17.48
C LEU A 95 -14.11 -15.13 -16.10
N TYR A 96 -14.06 -16.45 -16.09
CA TYR A 96 -13.67 -17.17 -14.87
C TYR A 96 -12.21 -16.85 -14.58
N GLY A 97 -11.95 -16.27 -13.42
CA GLY A 97 -10.64 -15.71 -13.02
C GLY A 97 -9.43 -16.64 -13.14
N ASP A 98 -9.66 -17.92 -13.23
CA ASP A 98 -8.64 -18.94 -13.32
C ASP A 98 -8.07 -19.16 -14.73
N VAL A 99 -8.81 -18.82 -15.77
CA VAL A 99 -8.42 -19.14 -17.16
C VAL A 99 -7.36 -18.21 -17.70
N THR A 100 -7.26 -17.00 -17.14
CA THR A 100 -6.28 -15.98 -17.53
C THR A 100 -4.97 -16.07 -16.75
N ASN A 101 -4.81 -17.07 -15.90
CA ASN A 101 -3.58 -17.26 -15.13
C ASN A 101 -2.54 -18.04 -15.94
N VAL A 102 -1.52 -17.33 -16.44
CA VAL A 102 -0.43 -17.90 -17.24
C VAL A 102 0.31 -19.02 -16.52
N LEU A 103 0.59 -18.88 -15.23
CA LEU A 103 1.31 -19.90 -14.46
C LEU A 103 0.47 -21.16 -14.25
N ARG A 104 -0.81 -20.99 -13.93
CA ARG A 104 -1.75 -22.11 -13.82
C ARG A 104 -1.91 -22.81 -15.17
N GLY A 105 -2.08 -22.05 -16.26
CA GLY A 105 -2.12 -22.60 -17.62
C GLY A 105 -0.89 -23.46 -17.90
N THR A 106 0.30 -22.97 -17.58
CA THR A 106 1.55 -23.71 -17.79
C THR A 106 1.62 -25.05 -17.03
N LEU A 107 1.04 -25.08 -15.80
CA LEU A 107 1.01 -26.30 -14.97
C LEU A 107 -0.05 -27.31 -15.43
N LEU A 108 -1.16 -26.84 -15.98
CA LEU A 108 -2.32 -27.70 -16.31
C LEU A 108 -2.37 -28.13 -17.78
N MET A 109 -1.65 -27.44 -18.67
CA MET A 109 -1.66 -27.78 -20.10
C MET A 109 -1.02 -29.15 -20.37
N GLN A 110 -1.73 -29.95 -21.12
CA GLN A 110 -1.27 -31.30 -21.47
C GLN A 110 -0.12 -31.25 -22.51
N PRO A 111 0.90 -32.13 -22.36
CA PRO A 111 2.03 -32.17 -23.31
C PRO A 111 1.64 -32.62 -24.71
N THR A 112 0.47 -33.21 -24.87
CA THR A 112 -0.09 -33.65 -26.16
C THR A 112 -0.60 -32.49 -27.01
N ILE A 113 -0.78 -31.32 -26.42
CA ILE A 113 -1.23 -30.08 -27.08
C ILE A 113 -0.02 -29.33 -27.60
N LYS A 114 -0.09 -28.89 -28.86
CA LYS A 114 0.97 -28.05 -29.45
C LYS A 114 0.90 -26.64 -28.90
N ALA A 115 2.04 -26.03 -28.64
CA ALA A 115 2.10 -24.62 -28.27
C ALA A 115 1.60 -23.71 -29.38
N TYR A 116 1.91 -24.08 -30.63
CA TYR A 116 1.49 -23.40 -31.87
C TYR A 116 0.88 -24.42 -32.82
N ASP A 117 -0.29 -24.12 -33.40
CA ASP A 117 -0.97 -25.00 -34.35
C ASP A 117 -1.73 -24.18 -35.40
N ASN A 118 -1.26 -24.26 -36.65
CA ASN A 118 -1.84 -23.59 -37.81
C ASN A 118 -2.63 -24.60 -38.67
N SER A 119 -3.13 -25.69 -38.12
CA SER A 119 -3.92 -26.66 -38.84
C SER A 119 -5.26 -26.05 -39.29
N THR A 120 -5.72 -26.47 -40.49
CA THR A 120 -7.01 -26.03 -41.07
C THR A 120 -8.17 -26.31 -40.15
N TRP A 121 -8.12 -27.42 -39.37
CA TRP A 121 -9.18 -27.73 -38.39
C TRP A 121 -9.32 -26.67 -37.28
N VAL A 122 -8.20 -26.16 -36.76
CA VAL A 122 -8.21 -25.08 -35.77
C VAL A 122 -8.81 -23.81 -36.41
N LEU A 123 -8.38 -23.48 -37.61
CA LEU A 123 -8.86 -22.31 -38.36
C LEU A 123 -10.36 -22.41 -38.66
N ASP A 124 -10.83 -23.54 -39.16
CA ASP A 124 -12.24 -23.77 -39.51
C ASP A 124 -13.18 -23.72 -38.30
N ASN A 125 -12.76 -24.27 -37.16
CA ASN A 125 -13.58 -24.29 -35.95
C ASN A 125 -13.55 -22.98 -35.16
N LEU A 126 -12.50 -22.16 -35.33
CA LEU A 126 -12.41 -20.85 -34.68
C LEU A 126 -13.04 -19.73 -35.48
N VAL A 127 -13.03 -19.83 -36.83
CA VAL A 127 -13.57 -18.79 -37.74
C VAL A 127 -15.05 -18.52 -37.52
N GLY A 128 -15.85 -19.54 -37.21
CA GLY A 128 -17.28 -19.38 -36.89
C GLY A 128 -17.56 -18.61 -35.58
N ILE A 129 -16.58 -18.55 -34.66
CA ILE A 129 -16.72 -17.96 -33.33
C ILE A 129 -16.00 -16.62 -33.24
N ALA A 130 -14.96 -16.42 -34.02
CA ALA A 130 -14.04 -15.30 -33.98
C ALA A 130 -14.10 -14.41 -35.24
N ASN A 131 -15.30 -14.12 -35.74
CA ASN A 131 -15.46 -13.26 -36.95
C ASN A 131 -14.77 -11.88 -36.85
N ASN A 132 -14.21 -11.51 -35.70
CA ASN A 132 -13.51 -10.24 -35.52
C ASN A 132 -12.07 -10.42 -35.02
N PHE A 133 -11.53 -11.64 -34.95
CA PHE A 133 -10.17 -11.90 -34.49
C PHE A 133 -9.44 -12.83 -35.44
N ASN A 134 -8.37 -12.32 -36.03
CA ASN A 134 -7.49 -13.09 -36.89
C ASN A 134 -6.54 -13.91 -36.00
N TYR A 135 -7.01 -15.02 -35.45
CA TYR A 135 -6.17 -16.00 -34.72
C TYR A 135 -5.07 -16.58 -35.63
N ASP A 136 -5.27 -16.53 -36.93
CA ASP A 136 -4.33 -16.99 -37.95
C ASP A 136 -2.98 -16.27 -37.90
N SER A 137 -2.97 -15.01 -37.42
CA SER A 137 -1.73 -14.23 -37.37
C SER A 137 -0.83 -14.61 -36.19
N TYR A 138 -1.33 -15.36 -35.19
CA TYR A 138 -0.57 -15.72 -34.01
C TYR A 138 -0.19 -17.20 -33.90
N GLY A 139 -0.93 -18.10 -34.57
CA GLY A 139 -0.65 -19.53 -34.65
C GLY A 139 -0.60 -20.26 -33.32
N TYR A 140 -1.31 -19.78 -32.30
CA TYR A 140 -1.32 -20.44 -30.98
C TYR A 140 -2.21 -21.68 -30.97
N GLY A 141 -1.72 -22.76 -30.37
CA GLY A 141 -2.50 -23.99 -30.15
C GLY A 141 -3.68 -23.74 -29.22
N VAL A 142 -4.83 -24.25 -29.58
CA VAL A 142 -6.06 -24.11 -28.79
C VAL A 142 -6.37 -25.43 -28.10
N TYR A 143 -6.65 -25.38 -26.80
CA TYR A 143 -7.06 -26.52 -26.02
C TYR A 143 -8.57 -26.71 -26.09
N TYR A 144 -8.99 -27.91 -26.50
CA TYR A 144 -10.36 -28.34 -26.49
C TYR A 144 -10.44 -29.71 -25.81
N ASP A 145 -11.08 -29.80 -24.65
CA ASP A 145 -11.32 -31.05 -23.96
C ASP A 145 -12.81 -31.41 -23.99
N THR A 146 -13.13 -32.43 -24.78
CA THR A 146 -14.50 -32.97 -24.87
C THR A 146 -14.79 -34.09 -23.85
N VAL A 147 -13.76 -34.58 -23.15
CA VAL A 147 -13.87 -35.83 -22.38
C VAL A 147 -13.82 -35.63 -20.86
N HIS A 148 -13.09 -34.66 -20.34
CA HIS A 148 -12.81 -34.56 -18.91
C HIS A 148 -13.34 -33.31 -18.18
N GLY A 149 -14.16 -32.54 -18.80
CA GLY A 149 -15.13 -31.60 -18.24
C GLY A 149 -14.70 -30.54 -17.20
N ASP A 150 -13.53 -30.57 -16.58
CA ASP A 150 -13.19 -29.77 -15.42
C ASP A 150 -11.90 -28.91 -15.51
N ILE A 151 -11.11 -29.07 -16.54
CA ILE A 151 -9.82 -28.34 -16.65
C ILE A 151 -10.02 -27.12 -17.56
N SER A 152 -10.39 -26.00 -16.99
CA SER A 152 -10.39 -24.71 -17.67
C SER A 152 -8.97 -24.12 -17.67
N ALA A 153 -8.14 -24.49 -18.65
CA ALA A 153 -6.85 -23.87 -18.89
C ALA A 153 -6.81 -23.36 -20.31
N SER A 154 -6.40 -22.10 -20.50
CA SER A 154 -6.09 -21.55 -21.81
C SER A 154 -4.59 -21.70 -22.10
N ASN A 155 -4.22 -21.71 -23.38
CA ASN A 155 -2.83 -21.67 -23.78
C ASN A 155 -2.12 -20.46 -23.12
N PRO A 156 -1.12 -20.69 -22.24
CA PRO A 156 -0.49 -19.62 -21.50
C PRO A 156 0.25 -18.61 -22.38
N LEU A 157 0.77 -19.04 -23.53
CA LEU A 157 1.40 -18.14 -24.50
C LEU A 157 0.37 -17.21 -25.14
N LEU A 158 -0.79 -17.73 -25.53
CA LEU A 158 -1.90 -16.93 -26.06
C LEU A 158 -2.33 -15.87 -25.06
N VAL A 159 -2.56 -16.28 -23.80
CA VAL A 159 -2.98 -15.36 -22.74
C VAL A 159 -1.95 -14.26 -22.52
N ASN A 160 -0.66 -14.62 -22.38
CA ASN A 160 0.39 -13.64 -22.07
C ASN A 160 0.71 -12.67 -23.24
N ASN A 161 0.38 -13.04 -24.47
CA ASN A 161 0.60 -12.19 -25.63
C ASN A 161 -0.60 -11.34 -26.01
N LEU A 162 -1.81 -11.84 -25.85
CA LEU A 162 -3.02 -11.14 -26.28
C LEU A 162 -3.62 -10.25 -25.19
N LEU A 163 -3.55 -10.68 -23.91
CA LEU A 163 -4.00 -9.87 -22.81
C LEU A 163 -2.94 -8.81 -22.50
N LYS A 164 -3.32 -7.54 -22.61
CA LYS A 164 -2.41 -6.42 -22.34
C LYS A 164 -2.81 -5.74 -21.05
N ARG A 165 -1.89 -5.69 -20.10
CA ARG A 165 -2.06 -4.95 -18.86
C ARG A 165 -0.82 -4.09 -18.64
N ASN A 166 -1.01 -2.79 -18.65
CA ASN A 166 0.07 -1.84 -18.44
C ASN A 166 -0.33 -0.88 -17.31
N THR A 167 0.59 -0.61 -16.42
CA THR A 167 0.45 0.38 -15.35
C THR A 167 1.60 1.37 -15.43
N ARG A 168 1.29 2.64 -15.57
CA ARG A 168 2.24 3.75 -15.50
C ARG A 168 2.05 4.51 -14.22
N VAL A 169 3.14 4.77 -13.53
CA VAL A 169 3.11 5.49 -12.25
C VAL A 169 4.09 6.65 -12.29
N ASP A 170 3.57 7.85 -12.08
CA ASP A 170 4.34 9.05 -11.79
C ASP A 170 4.23 9.35 -10.30
N ARG A 171 5.35 9.41 -9.59
CA ARG A 171 5.38 9.71 -8.16
C ARG A 171 6.32 10.85 -7.87
N PHE A 172 5.80 11.85 -7.20
CA PHE A 172 6.54 12.95 -6.62
C PHE A 172 6.48 12.88 -5.09
N VAL A 173 7.61 13.05 -4.41
CA VAL A 173 7.69 13.21 -2.96
C VAL A 173 8.60 14.38 -2.66
N GLY A 174 8.08 15.37 -1.95
CA GLY A 174 8.83 16.53 -1.48
C GLY A 174 8.74 16.65 0.03
N THR A 175 9.87 16.81 0.70
CA THR A 175 9.94 17.15 2.13
C THR A 175 10.80 18.37 2.33
N ALA A 176 10.36 19.25 3.23
CA ALA A 176 11.13 20.38 3.67
C ALA A 176 11.02 20.52 5.19
N SER A 177 12.14 20.68 5.88
CA SER A 177 12.11 20.92 7.33
C SER A 177 13.04 22.03 7.73
N ALA A 178 12.63 22.79 8.76
CA ALA A 178 13.44 23.77 9.43
C ALA A 178 13.51 23.40 10.92
N ASP A 179 14.71 23.24 11.44
CA ASP A 179 14.99 23.01 12.86
C ASP A 179 15.69 24.26 13.41
N VAL A 180 15.05 24.94 14.35
CA VAL A 180 15.47 26.24 14.90
C VAL A 180 15.87 26.03 16.34
N ASP A 181 17.13 26.30 16.66
CA ASP A 181 17.62 26.43 18.05
C ASP A 181 17.19 27.78 18.62
N LEU A 182 16.07 27.80 19.34
CA LEU A 182 15.45 29.01 19.85
C LEU A 182 16.32 29.72 20.91
N LEU A 183 17.10 28.96 21.71
CA LEU A 183 18.00 29.57 22.69
C LEU A 183 19.16 30.31 22.01
N LYS A 184 19.77 29.68 21.02
CA LYS A 184 20.81 30.34 20.24
C LYS A 184 20.28 31.54 19.45
N MET A 185 19.06 31.47 18.95
CA MET A 185 18.44 32.57 18.22
C MET A 185 18.29 33.82 19.08
N ILE A 186 17.96 33.67 20.37
CA ILE A 186 17.90 34.80 21.34
C ILE A 186 19.22 35.11 22.03
N GLY A 187 20.34 34.53 21.56
CA GLY A 187 21.66 34.79 22.07
C GLY A 187 22.06 34.02 23.34
N VAL A 188 21.28 33.03 23.76
CA VAL A 188 21.59 32.14 24.88
C VAL A 188 22.31 30.90 24.37
N ASP A 189 23.62 30.82 24.57
CA ASP A 189 24.41 29.62 24.27
C ASP A 189 24.63 28.81 25.56
N SER A 190 23.81 27.77 25.75
CA SER A 190 23.89 26.93 26.93
C SER A 190 24.26 25.49 26.52
N LYS A 191 25.23 24.91 27.25
CA LYS A 191 25.60 23.51 27.07
C LYS A 191 24.57 22.55 27.73
N ASN A 192 23.84 23.03 28.71
CA ASN A 192 22.94 22.22 29.54
C ASN A 192 21.47 22.34 29.16
N HIS A 193 21.13 23.30 28.32
CA HIS A 193 19.76 23.57 27.90
C HIS A 193 19.70 23.75 26.40
N LYS A 194 18.75 23.10 25.74
CA LYS A 194 18.43 23.29 24.34
C LYS A 194 16.92 23.41 24.20
N LEU A 195 16.47 24.33 23.37
CA LEU A 195 15.07 24.48 23.01
C LEU A 195 14.99 24.56 21.49
N ASN A 196 14.55 23.48 20.89
CA ASN A 196 14.45 23.34 19.44
C ASN A 196 12.99 23.35 19.00
N TYR A 197 12.69 24.16 18.00
CA TYR A 197 11.42 24.11 17.29
C TYR A 197 11.66 23.60 15.87
N LYS A 198 11.01 22.49 15.53
CA LYS A 198 11.07 21.88 14.20
C LYS A 198 9.72 21.96 13.53
N VAL A 199 9.72 22.49 12.32
CA VAL A 199 8.61 22.37 11.38
C VAL A 199 9.02 21.39 10.28
N ASN A 200 8.13 20.46 9.95
CA ASN A 200 8.31 19.51 8.86
C ASN A 200 7.09 19.59 7.94
N LEU A 201 7.34 19.76 6.64
CA LEU A 201 6.36 19.79 5.58
C LEU A 201 6.66 18.61 4.65
N SER A 202 5.67 17.78 4.38
CA SER A 202 5.79 16.71 3.39
C SER A 202 4.59 16.75 2.45
N TYR A 203 4.88 16.54 1.18
CA TYR A 203 3.84 16.37 0.18
C TYR A 203 4.24 15.23 -0.76
N SER A 204 3.34 14.28 -0.94
CA SER A 204 3.49 13.24 -1.94
C SER A 204 2.33 13.25 -2.91
N LYS A 205 2.61 13.01 -4.18
CA LYS A 205 1.57 12.79 -5.19
C LYS A 205 1.97 11.60 -6.05
N THR A 206 1.08 10.63 -6.12
CA THR A 206 1.20 9.46 -6.99
C THR A 206 0.06 9.49 -8.00
N HIS A 207 0.40 9.44 -9.27
CA HIS A 207 -0.56 9.38 -10.37
C HIS A 207 -0.35 8.07 -11.14
N CYS A 208 -1.38 7.21 -11.14
CA CYS A 208 -1.34 5.93 -11.82
C CYS A 208 -2.28 5.97 -13.01
N LYS A 209 -1.82 5.40 -14.14
CA LYS A 209 -2.65 5.13 -15.32
C LYS A 209 -2.61 3.64 -15.59
N ASP A 210 -3.77 3.02 -15.51
CA ASP A 210 -3.93 1.61 -15.80
C ASP A 210 -4.61 1.44 -17.16
N PHE A 211 -4.08 0.50 -17.92
CA PHE A 211 -4.61 0.08 -19.18
C PHE A 211 -4.76 -1.44 -19.16
N THR A 212 -5.96 -1.95 -19.41
CA THR A 212 -6.22 -3.38 -19.53
C THR A 212 -7.04 -3.62 -20.80
N TRP A 213 -6.48 -4.40 -21.72
CA TRP A 213 -7.18 -4.91 -22.88
C TRP A 213 -7.33 -6.42 -22.78
N ILE A 214 -8.57 -6.88 -22.80
CA ILE A 214 -8.94 -8.28 -22.84
C ILE A 214 -9.59 -8.49 -24.21
N PRO A 215 -8.91 -9.19 -25.14
CA PRO A 215 -9.49 -9.49 -26.43
C PRO A 215 -10.61 -10.53 -26.32
N ALA A 216 -11.46 -10.58 -27.35
CA ALA A 216 -12.34 -11.73 -27.50
C ALA A 216 -11.47 -12.97 -27.76
N TRP A 217 -11.60 -13.97 -26.96
CA TRP A 217 -10.99 -15.26 -27.22
C TRP A 217 -11.98 -16.38 -26.96
N VAL A 218 -11.66 -17.53 -27.52
CA VAL A 218 -12.42 -18.74 -27.30
C VAL A 218 -11.97 -19.36 -25.97
N GLN A 219 -12.89 -19.41 -25.05
CA GLN A 219 -12.73 -20.13 -23.80
C GLN A 219 -13.34 -21.53 -23.93
N SER A 220 -12.56 -22.56 -23.71
CA SER A 220 -13.10 -23.90 -23.56
C SER A 220 -13.74 -24.01 -22.18
N ASN A 221 -15.06 -23.96 -22.14
CA ASN A 221 -15.83 -24.26 -20.94
C ASN A 221 -16.75 -25.43 -21.24
N ARG A 222 -16.42 -26.58 -20.74
CA ARG A 222 -17.10 -27.87 -20.63
C ARG A 222 -17.89 -28.40 -21.83
N VAL A 223 -18.52 -27.62 -22.63
CA VAL A 223 -19.31 -28.05 -23.80
C VAL A 223 -19.54 -26.94 -24.81
N TYR A 224 -19.25 -25.70 -24.47
CA TYR A 224 -19.49 -24.54 -25.33
C TYR A 224 -18.26 -23.69 -25.45
N LEU A 225 -17.88 -23.40 -26.69
CA LEU A 225 -16.93 -22.33 -26.98
C LEU A 225 -17.65 -21.01 -26.66
N ALA A 226 -17.42 -20.48 -25.48
CA ALA A 226 -18.00 -19.20 -25.11
C ALA A 226 -17.12 -18.07 -25.69
N LYS A 227 -17.67 -17.27 -26.56
CA LYS A 227 -17.06 -16.01 -26.98
C LYS A 227 -17.15 -15.05 -25.79
N SER A 228 -16.00 -14.72 -25.20
CA SER A 228 -15.94 -13.57 -24.30
C SER A 228 -16.02 -12.29 -25.12
N ASN A 229 -16.80 -11.34 -24.67
CA ASN A 229 -16.78 -10.01 -25.26
C ASN A 229 -15.43 -9.35 -24.94
N GLU A 230 -14.79 -8.75 -25.96
CA GLU A 230 -13.62 -7.92 -25.73
C GLU A 230 -13.95 -6.77 -24.78
N ARG A 231 -12.98 -6.45 -23.94
CA ARG A 231 -13.11 -5.36 -22.95
C ARG A 231 -11.84 -4.53 -22.89
N LEU A 232 -12.01 -3.23 -23.04
CA LEU A 232 -10.98 -2.24 -22.73
C LEU A 232 -11.33 -1.54 -21.43
N THR A 233 -10.40 -1.53 -20.48
CA THR A 233 -10.49 -0.74 -19.26
C THR A 233 -9.35 0.25 -19.20
N LYS A 234 -9.65 1.51 -18.95
CA LYS A 234 -8.69 2.57 -18.64
C LYS A 234 -9.04 3.17 -17.30
N ALA A 235 -8.10 3.18 -16.38
CA ALA A 235 -8.28 3.82 -15.09
C ALA A 235 -7.20 4.85 -14.83
N THR A 236 -7.59 5.91 -14.14
CA THR A 236 -6.68 6.92 -13.61
C THR A 236 -6.91 7.01 -12.11
N ARG A 237 -5.83 6.83 -11.34
CA ARG A 237 -5.85 6.93 -9.88
C ARG A 237 -4.85 7.99 -9.46
N SER A 238 -5.28 8.90 -8.60
CA SER A 238 -4.44 9.94 -8.01
C SER A 238 -4.50 9.86 -6.50
N TYR A 239 -3.36 9.74 -5.86
CA TYR A 239 -3.19 9.77 -4.41
C TYR A 239 -2.33 10.99 -4.08
N ALA A 240 -2.82 11.84 -3.19
CA ALA A 240 -2.08 13.00 -2.72
C ALA A 240 -2.11 13.04 -1.19
N ASP A 241 -0.92 13.11 -0.58
CA ASP A 241 -0.77 13.17 0.87
C ASP A 241 -0.02 14.45 1.23
N ALA A 242 -0.55 15.20 2.17
CA ALA A 242 0.06 16.40 2.73
C ALA A 242 0.19 16.25 4.24
N LEU A 243 1.41 16.49 4.76
CA LEU A 243 1.72 16.39 6.18
C LEU A 243 2.37 17.69 6.65
N ILE A 244 1.88 18.22 7.76
CA ILE A 244 2.50 19.34 8.48
C ILE A 244 2.71 18.90 9.92
N GLU A 245 3.96 18.97 10.38
CA GLU A 245 4.32 18.64 11.75
C GLU A 245 5.02 19.84 12.39
N ASN A 246 4.62 20.17 13.59
CA ASN A 246 5.20 21.17 14.46
C ASN A 246 5.68 20.47 15.73
N VAL A 247 6.96 20.54 16.05
CA VAL A 247 7.54 19.86 17.21
C VAL A 247 8.41 20.81 17.99
N LEU A 248 8.09 21.00 19.25
CA LEU A 248 8.91 21.72 20.22
C LEU A 248 9.58 20.72 21.15
N THR A 249 10.90 20.77 21.22
CA THR A 249 11.70 19.87 22.06
C THR A 249 12.56 20.71 23.01
N TYR A 250 12.46 20.42 24.30
CA TYR A 250 13.31 21.00 25.33
C TYR A 250 14.16 19.93 26.01
N ASP A 251 15.46 20.06 25.89
CA ASP A 251 16.45 19.20 26.54
C ASP A 251 17.15 19.98 27.65
N ALA A 252 17.20 19.41 28.85
CA ALA A 252 17.86 20.01 29.99
C ALA A 252 18.64 18.97 30.80
N THR A 253 19.86 19.33 31.20
CA THR A 253 20.68 18.55 32.11
C THR A 253 21.06 19.42 33.32
N VAL A 254 20.60 19.04 34.50
CA VAL A 254 20.88 19.76 35.76
C VAL A 254 21.46 18.76 36.76
N GLY A 255 22.78 18.83 36.96
CA GLY A 255 23.46 17.83 37.79
C GLY A 255 23.32 16.42 37.25
N LYS A 256 22.65 15.55 38.00
CA LYS A 256 22.36 14.16 37.64
C LYS A 256 20.99 13.97 36.95
N HIS A 257 20.25 15.05 36.78
CA HIS A 257 18.90 15.03 36.19
C HIS A 257 19.00 15.39 34.72
N HIS A 258 18.44 14.54 33.86
CA HIS A 258 18.29 14.79 32.45
C HIS A 258 16.80 14.72 32.06
N PHE A 259 16.31 15.79 31.44
CA PHE A 259 14.94 15.94 30.98
C PHE A 259 14.92 16.13 29.46
N ASN A 260 14.02 15.43 28.80
CA ASN A 260 13.65 15.69 27.41
C ASN A 260 12.14 15.82 27.34
N LEU A 261 11.65 17.01 27.02
CA LEU A 261 10.24 17.34 26.91
C LEU A 261 9.91 17.57 25.45
N VAL A 262 8.86 16.96 24.95
CA VAL A 262 8.38 17.12 23.57
C VAL A 262 6.91 17.52 23.59
N ALA A 263 6.57 18.56 22.84
CA ALA A 263 5.19 18.91 22.49
C ALA A 263 5.08 19.00 20.97
N GLY A 264 4.07 18.36 20.40
CA GLY A 264 3.92 18.31 18.95
C GLY A 264 2.48 18.42 18.51
N GLN A 265 2.30 18.91 17.29
CA GLN A 265 1.06 18.91 16.54
C GLN A 265 1.34 18.38 15.15
N THR A 266 0.49 17.49 14.67
CA THR A 266 0.57 16.92 13.30
C THR A 266 -0.78 17.08 12.63
N TYR A 267 -0.79 17.54 11.39
CA TYR A 267 -1.96 17.53 10.51
C TYR A 267 -1.59 16.74 9.25
N GLU A 268 -2.38 15.75 8.94
CA GLU A 268 -2.24 14.89 7.76
C GLU A 268 -3.54 14.92 6.95
N GLU A 269 -3.40 15.03 5.65
CA GLU A 269 -4.51 15.02 4.71
C GLU A 269 -4.17 14.11 3.53
N GLU A 270 -4.98 13.07 3.35
CA GLU A 270 -4.91 12.12 2.24
C GLU A 270 -6.11 12.37 1.31
N ASN A 271 -5.82 12.52 0.02
CA ASN A 271 -6.84 12.64 -1.03
C ASN A 271 -6.64 11.52 -2.05
N THR A 272 -7.70 10.79 -2.33
CA THR A 272 -7.74 9.76 -3.36
C THR A 272 -8.82 10.08 -4.38
N ASP A 273 -8.44 10.10 -5.65
CA ASP A 273 -9.32 10.30 -6.78
C ASP A 273 -9.16 9.14 -7.77
N LEU A 274 -10.25 8.49 -8.12
CA LEU A 274 -10.31 7.35 -9.01
C LEU A 274 -11.35 7.59 -10.09
N LEU A 275 -10.92 7.48 -11.34
CA LEU A 275 -11.78 7.45 -12.51
C LEU A 275 -11.48 6.17 -13.31
N THR A 276 -12.48 5.34 -13.51
CA THR A 276 -12.41 4.13 -14.34
C THR A 276 -13.44 4.21 -15.45
N GLY A 277 -12.98 3.99 -16.67
CA GLY A 277 -13.85 3.82 -17.84
C GLY A 277 -13.60 2.47 -18.48
N TRP A 278 -14.67 1.80 -18.92
CA TRP A 278 -14.52 0.57 -19.69
C TRP A 278 -15.52 0.51 -20.83
N GLY A 279 -15.13 -0.21 -21.87
CA GLY A 279 -15.94 -0.43 -23.04
C GLY A 279 -15.91 -1.87 -23.48
N VAL A 280 -17.00 -2.34 -24.09
CA VAL A 280 -17.19 -3.69 -24.60
C VAL A 280 -17.79 -3.64 -26.02
N ASN A 281 -17.64 -4.73 -26.77
CA ASN A 281 -18.15 -4.88 -28.14
C ASN A 281 -17.52 -3.86 -29.09
N PHE A 282 -16.23 -4.03 -29.38
CA PHE A 282 -15.49 -3.18 -30.29
C PHE A 282 -15.76 -3.57 -31.75
N THR A 283 -16.04 -2.57 -32.58
CA THR A 283 -16.20 -2.78 -34.01
C THR A 283 -14.83 -3.04 -34.68
N GLU A 284 -13.80 -2.31 -34.20
CA GLU A 284 -12.43 -2.39 -34.71
C GLU A 284 -11.47 -2.63 -33.53
N PRO A 285 -11.06 -3.89 -33.28
CA PRO A 285 -10.24 -4.25 -32.12
C PRO A 285 -8.80 -3.70 -32.17
N TYR A 286 -8.42 -3.04 -33.23
CA TYR A 286 -7.11 -2.40 -33.38
C TYR A 286 -7.07 -0.99 -32.78
N PHE A 287 -8.23 -0.31 -32.67
CA PHE A 287 -8.35 1.02 -32.09
C PHE A 287 -8.77 0.94 -30.62
N LEU A 288 -7.79 0.77 -29.73
CA LEU A 288 -8.01 0.62 -28.29
C LEU A 288 -8.32 1.97 -27.62
N GLN A 289 -9.44 2.58 -28.04
CA GLN A 289 -10.02 3.79 -27.47
C GLN A 289 -11.47 3.50 -27.06
N LEU A 290 -11.89 4.00 -25.90
CA LEU A 290 -13.23 3.73 -25.36
C LEU A 290 -14.37 4.15 -26.28
N GLN A 291 -14.19 5.23 -27.02
CA GLN A 291 -15.17 5.73 -27.99
C GLN A 291 -15.50 4.77 -29.14
N ASN A 292 -14.65 3.75 -29.38
CA ASN A 292 -14.86 2.75 -30.42
C ASN A 292 -15.65 1.52 -29.92
N ALA A 293 -15.95 1.47 -28.62
CA ALA A 293 -16.80 0.43 -28.06
C ALA A 293 -18.26 0.74 -28.32
N ALA A 294 -19.06 -0.28 -28.61
CA ALA A 294 -20.51 -0.12 -28.78
C ALA A 294 -21.19 0.26 -27.45
N ASN A 295 -20.67 -0.22 -26.34
CA ASN A 295 -21.16 0.13 -24.99
C ASN A 295 -20.00 0.61 -24.14
N THR A 296 -20.15 1.77 -23.52
CA THR A 296 -19.17 2.37 -22.62
C THR A 296 -19.78 2.65 -21.26
N TYR A 297 -18.95 2.50 -20.23
CA TYR A 297 -19.31 2.70 -18.83
C TYR A 297 -18.20 3.49 -18.16
N ALA A 298 -18.55 4.22 -17.11
CA ALA A 298 -17.60 4.93 -16.29
C ALA A 298 -18.08 4.97 -14.84
N GLU A 299 -17.12 4.97 -13.92
CA GLU A 299 -17.34 5.20 -12.49
C GLU A 299 -16.22 6.07 -11.93
N SER A 300 -16.53 6.83 -10.90
CA SER A 300 -15.54 7.65 -10.21
C SER A 300 -15.83 7.68 -8.72
N PHE A 301 -14.75 7.75 -7.94
CA PHE A 301 -14.78 7.89 -6.49
C PHE A 301 -13.76 8.91 -6.05
N GLU A 302 -14.13 9.72 -5.07
CA GLU A 302 -13.24 10.66 -4.42
C GLU A 302 -13.33 10.45 -2.90
N TYR A 303 -12.18 10.30 -2.26
CA TYR A 303 -12.08 10.15 -0.81
C TYR A 303 -11.13 11.18 -0.25
N LYS A 304 -11.51 11.74 0.89
CA LYS A 304 -10.65 12.61 1.67
C LYS A 304 -10.58 12.12 3.11
N HIS A 305 -9.38 11.86 3.57
CA HIS A 305 -9.08 11.49 4.94
C HIS A 305 -8.21 12.55 5.60
N THR A 306 -8.52 12.91 6.84
CA THR A 306 -7.72 13.86 7.61
C THR A 306 -7.53 13.38 9.04
N ILE A 307 -6.30 13.53 9.54
CA ILE A 307 -5.95 13.29 10.95
C ILE A 307 -5.32 14.54 11.53
N LEU A 308 -5.83 15.00 12.66
CA LEU A 308 -5.21 16.04 13.48
C LEU A 308 -4.78 15.42 14.81
N SER A 309 -3.49 15.53 15.13
CA SER A 309 -2.89 14.91 16.31
C SER A 309 -2.17 15.91 17.18
N TYR A 310 -2.25 15.70 18.49
CA TYR A 310 -1.45 16.38 19.49
C TYR A 310 -0.66 15.35 20.30
N ILE A 311 0.61 15.62 20.55
CA ILE A 311 1.49 14.73 21.35
C ILE A 311 2.20 15.52 22.42
N GLY A 312 2.25 14.96 23.62
CA GLY A 312 3.10 15.40 24.72
C GLY A 312 3.93 14.24 25.22
N ARG A 313 5.23 14.42 25.40
CA ARG A 313 6.15 13.41 25.94
C ARG A 313 7.09 14.02 26.94
N ILE A 314 7.34 13.30 28.01
CA ILE A 314 8.41 13.55 28.96
C ILE A 314 9.28 12.31 29.06
N ASN A 315 10.60 12.48 28.87
CA ASN A 315 11.60 11.49 29.20
C ASN A 315 12.45 12.07 30.34
N TYR A 316 12.64 11.31 31.37
CA TYR A 316 13.44 11.69 32.52
C TYR A 316 14.44 10.59 32.87
N ASN A 317 15.67 10.99 33.06
CA ASN A 317 16.75 10.11 33.47
C ASN A 317 17.48 10.73 34.67
N TYR A 318 17.60 9.96 35.72
CA TYR A 318 18.37 10.33 36.91
C TYR A 318 19.61 9.44 37.03
N ASP A 319 20.78 10.03 36.87
CA ASP A 319 22.11 9.41 37.03
C ASP A 319 22.26 8.11 36.23
N ASP A 320 21.58 8.02 35.04
CA ASP A 320 21.43 6.80 34.23
C ASP A 320 20.94 5.58 35.05
N ARG A 321 20.31 5.80 36.16
CA ARG A 321 19.86 4.78 37.11
C ARG A 321 18.36 4.60 37.05
N TYR A 322 17.61 5.67 37.14
CA TYR A 322 16.15 5.67 37.05
C TYR A 322 15.71 6.33 35.77
N LEU A 323 14.99 5.58 34.98
CA LEU A 323 14.50 5.99 33.66
C LEU A 323 12.98 6.04 33.72
N PHE A 324 12.42 7.15 33.29
CA PHE A 324 10.97 7.34 33.19
C PHE A 324 10.62 7.93 31.84
N SER A 325 9.59 7.42 31.18
CA SER A 325 9.00 8.04 29.99
C SER A 325 7.49 8.01 30.12
N ALA A 326 6.85 9.14 29.82
CA ALA A 326 5.40 9.20 29.68
C ALA A 326 5.05 9.94 28.37
N THR A 327 4.08 9.43 27.65
CA THR A 327 3.57 10.03 26.41
C THR A 327 2.06 10.04 26.47
N VAL A 328 1.46 11.12 26.01
CA VAL A 328 0.05 11.18 25.69
C VAL A 328 -0.11 11.65 24.25
N ARG A 329 -0.88 10.92 23.47
CA ARG A 329 -1.25 11.29 22.10
C ARG A 329 -2.76 11.38 22.01
N ARG A 330 -3.24 12.43 21.36
CA ARG A 330 -4.66 12.64 21.10
C ARG A 330 -4.87 12.86 19.61
N ASP A 331 -5.58 11.94 18.97
CA ASP A 331 -5.81 11.91 17.53
C ASP A 331 -7.28 12.11 17.20
N GLY A 332 -7.55 12.96 16.23
CA GLY A 332 -8.90 13.21 15.70
C GLY A 332 -8.95 12.85 14.22
N SER A 333 -9.78 11.85 13.88
CA SER A 333 -9.91 11.33 12.52
C SER A 333 -11.21 11.75 11.86
N SER A 334 -11.15 11.99 10.55
CA SER A 334 -12.34 12.25 9.72
C SER A 334 -13.18 11.00 9.44
N ARG A 335 -12.61 9.78 9.62
CA ARG A 335 -13.34 8.52 9.45
C ARG A 335 -14.41 8.30 10.50
N LEU A 336 -14.31 9.01 11.62
CA LEU A 336 -15.24 8.91 12.73
C LEU A 336 -16.17 10.13 12.82
N SER A 337 -17.36 9.93 13.36
CA SER A 337 -18.34 11.00 13.51
C SER A 337 -17.84 12.12 14.41
N LYS A 338 -18.35 13.34 14.23
CA LYS A 338 -17.88 14.55 14.91
C LYS A 338 -17.80 14.42 16.43
N ASN A 339 -18.70 13.66 17.04
CA ASN A 339 -18.81 13.54 18.51
C ASN A 339 -17.79 12.56 19.12
N ILE A 340 -17.29 11.60 18.36
CA ILE A 340 -16.45 10.50 18.85
C ILE A 340 -15.11 10.35 18.08
N ARG A 341 -14.78 11.33 17.22
CA ARG A 341 -13.57 11.30 16.38
C ARG A 341 -12.25 11.33 17.15
N TRP A 342 -12.27 11.81 18.40
CA TRP A 342 -11.08 12.02 19.19
C TRP A 342 -10.78 10.80 20.06
N GLY A 343 -9.64 10.13 19.80
CA GLY A 343 -9.03 9.11 20.64
C GLY A 343 -7.90 9.71 21.48
N THR A 344 -7.70 9.20 22.71
CA THR A 344 -6.55 9.56 23.56
C THR A 344 -5.82 8.30 23.96
N PHE A 345 -4.51 8.28 23.74
CA PHE A 345 -3.67 7.10 23.84
C PHE A 345 -2.47 7.42 24.74
N PRO A 346 -2.56 7.10 26.06
CA PRO A 346 -1.46 7.29 26.98
C PRO A 346 -0.46 6.13 26.91
N SER A 347 0.80 6.41 27.23
CA SER A 347 1.80 5.39 27.50
C SER A 347 2.74 5.84 28.60
N VAL A 348 3.23 4.88 29.39
CA VAL A 348 4.21 5.10 30.44
C VAL A 348 5.22 3.97 30.46
N SER A 349 6.49 4.29 30.68
CA SER A 349 7.53 3.29 30.90
C SER A 349 8.47 3.69 32.02
N LEU A 350 8.91 2.68 32.75
CA LEU A 350 9.85 2.76 33.86
C LEU A 350 11.04 1.83 33.57
N GLY A 351 12.23 2.30 33.88
CA GLY A 351 13.44 1.50 33.81
C GLY A 351 14.33 1.76 35.01
N TRP A 352 14.82 0.69 35.58
CA TRP A 352 15.74 0.75 36.72
C TRP A 352 17.01 -0.04 36.44
N ARG A 353 18.15 0.68 36.43
CA ARG A 353 19.50 0.14 36.32
C ARG A 353 19.96 -0.30 37.71
N PHE A 354 19.57 -1.52 38.16
CA PHE A 354 19.89 -2.08 39.42
C PHE A 354 21.40 -2.26 39.64
N ASP A 355 22.14 -2.52 38.56
CA ASP A 355 23.59 -2.61 38.57
C ASP A 355 24.32 -1.31 39.01
N LYS A 356 23.65 -0.15 38.88
CA LYS A 356 24.19 1.15 39.32
C LYS A 356 23.95 1.49 40.77
N GLU A 357 23.20 0.63 41.50
CA GLU A 357 22.95 0.85 42.93
C GLU A 357 24.21 0.58 43.79
N THR A 358 24.38 1.35 44.86
CA THR A 358 25.50 1.16 45.79
C THR A 358 25.43 -0.20 46.52
N PHE A 359 24.23 -0.69 46.74
CA PHE A 359 23.94 -1.97 47.39
C PHE A 359 23.83 -3.15 46.38
N PHE A 360 24.27 -3.00 45.14
CA PHE A 360 24.25 -4.07 44.16
C PHE A 360 25.10 -5.26 44.62
N PRO A 361 24.51 -6.47 44.80
CA PRO A 361 25.19 -7.54 45.54
C PRO A 361 26.17 -8.36 44.65
N PHE A 362 26.12 -8.18 43.34
CA PHE A 362 26.91 -9.00 42.41
C PHE A 362 28.20 -8.30 42.02
N ASN A 363 29.23 -9.10 41.67
CA ASN A 363 30.47 -8.57 41.16
C ASN A 363 30.24 -7.94 39.74
N ARG A 364 30.50 -6.63 39.63
CA ARG A 364 30.29 -5.87 38.40
C ARG A 364 31.20 -6.28 37.26
N ASN A 365 32.29 -6.99 37.53
CA ASN A 365 33.12 -7.58 36.45
C ASN A 365 32.46 -8.84 35.87
N ILE A 366 31.49 -9.45 36.56
CA ILE A 366 30.72 -10.59 36.09
C ILE A 366 29.38 -10.10 35.52
N VAL A 367 28.60 -9.34 36.31
CA VAL A 367 27.31 -8.78 35.91
C VAL A 367 27.48 -7.30 35.64
N ASN A 368 27.60 -6.92 34.38
CA ASN A 368 27.87 -5.56 33.97
C ASN A 368 26.61 -4.71 33.85
N MET A 369 25.49 -5.33 33.53
CA MET A 369 24.19 -4.69 33.40
C MET A 369 23.13 -5.56 34.05
N PHE A 370 22.29 -4.92 34.85
CA PHE A 370 21.05 -5.48 35.36
C PHE A 370 19.99 -4.40 35.35
N LYS A 371 19.13 -4.44 34.32
CA LYS A 371 18.05 -3.48 34.12
C LYS A 371 16.70 -4.18 34.25
N VAL A 372 15.80 -3.62 35.07
CA VAL A 372 14.41 -4.00 35.11
C VAL A 372 13.59 -2.92 34.43
N ARG A 373 12.63 -3.31 33.61
CA ARG A 373 11.75 -2.38 32.91
C ARG A 373 10.30 -2.82 32.97
N ALA A 374 9.41 -1.85 33.00
CA ALA A 374 7.97 -2.07 32.89
C ALA A 374 7.37 -0.97 32.02
N SER A 375 6.38 -1.32 31.22
CA SER A 375 5.67 -0.33 30.41
C SER A 375 4.20 -0.71 30.24
N TYR A 376 3.40 0.34 30.10
CA TYR A 376 2.01 0.29 29.69
C TYR A 376 1.81 1.27 28.55
N GLY A 377 1.01 0.89 27.54
CA GLY A 377 0.66 1.78 26.47
C GLY A 377 -0.65 1.41 25.80
N GLU A 378 -1.34 2.43 25.32
CA GLU A 378 -2.53 2.31 24.48
C GLU A 378 -2.22 2.80 23.07
N LEU A 379 -2.72 2.07 22.06
CA LEU A 379 -2.68 2.42 20.64
C LEU A 379 -4.09 2.45 20.10
N GLY A 380 -4.40 3.44 19.27
CA GLY A 380 -5.65 3.52 18.52
C GLY A 380 -5.51 2.92 17.13
N ASN A 381 -6.57 2.29 16.66
CA ASN A 381 -6.74 1.86 15.28
C ASN A 381 -8.08 2.38 14.77
N GLU A 382 -8.08 2.92 13.56
CA GLU A 382 -9.26 3.44 12.86
C GLU A 382 -9.40 2.86 11.44
N ASN A 383 -8.85 1.67 11.20
CA ASN A 383 -8.84 1.06 9.87
C ASN A 383 -10.25 0.63 9.43
N ILE A 384 -11.07 1.62 9.09
CA ILE A 384 -12.40 1.50 8.49
C ILE A 384 -12.46 2.30 7.20
N GLY A 385 -13.47 2.01 6.37
CA GLY A 385 -13.73 2.80 5.17
C GLY A 385 -14.08 4.27 5.48
N GLU A 386 -13.90 5.12 4.48
CA GLU A 386 -14.28 6.53 4.59
C GLU A 386 -15.81 6.67 4.71
N TYR A 387 -16.24 7.64 5.50
CA TYR A 387 -17.66 8.01 5.68
C TYR A 387 -18.57 6.89 6.20
N MET A 388 -18.02 5.81 6.80
CA MET A 388 -18.81 4.69 7.32
C MET A 388 -19.81 5.07 8.42
N TYR A 389 -19.66 6.26 9.03
CA TYR A 389 -20.62 6.84 9.99
C TYR A 389 -21.82 7.51 9.32
N GLN A 390 -21.90 7.53 7.98
CA GLN A 390 -22.98 8.14 7.22
C GLN A 390 -23.79 7.09 6.49
N ALA A 391 -25.12 7.22 6.54
CA ALA A 391 -25.99 6.37 5.74
C ALA A 391 -25.82 6.69 4.25
N VAL A 392 -25.49 5.69 3.45
CA VAL A 392 -25.37 5.81 2.00
C VAL A 392 -26.63 5.30 1.34
N MET A 393 -27.14 6.07 0.37
CA MET A 393 -28.28 5.64 -0.46
C MET A 393 -27.77 4.98 -1.74
N ALA A 394 -28.08 3.71 -1.90
CA ALA A 394 -27.85 3.00 -3.19
C ALA A 394 -28.96 3.35 -4.18
N ARG A 395 -28.56 3.64 -5.42
CA ARG A 395 -29.47 4.11 -6.47
C ARG A 395 -29.84 3.01 -7.48
N ASN A 396 -29.00 2.04 -7.74
CA ASN A 396 -29.14 1.21 -8.94
C ASN A 396 -29.79 -0.17 -8.74
N ASN A 397 -30.07 -0.60 -7.51
CA ASN A 397 -30.60 -1.94 -7.23
C ASN A 397 -32.04 -1.94 -6.71
N MET A 398 -32.68 -0.76 -6.61
CA MET A 398 -34.04 -0.62 -6.13
C MET A 398 -34.98 -0.28 -7.29
N THR A 399 -35.43 -1.31 -8.00
CA THR A 399 -36.40 -1.13 -9.07
C THR A 399 -37.80 -1.33 -8.51
N TYR A 400 -38.65 -0.32 -8.63
CA TYR A 400 -40.06 -0.38 -8.29
C TYR A 400 -40.88 -0.36 -9.56
N SER A 401 -41.91 -1.18 -9.64
CA SER A 401 -42.79 -1.19 -10.79
C SER A 401 -44.06 -0.39 -10.49
N PHE A 402 -44.24 0.71 -11.19
CA PHE A 402 -45.52 1.43 -11.25
C PHE A 402 -46.30 1.00 -12.52
N GLY A 403 -47.30 0.20 -12.34
CA GLY A 403 -47.92 -0.46 -13.49
C GLY A 403 -46.91 -1.42 -14.16
N ASN A 404 -46.75 -1.31 -15.48
CA ASN A 404 -45.79 -2.13 -16.25
C ASN A 404 -44.44 -1.41 -16.50
N THR A 405 -44.19 -0.26 -15.86
CA THR A 405 -42.96 0.50 -16.07
C THR A 405 -42.05 0.38 -14.87
N PRO A 406 -40.83 -0.20 -15.00
CA PRO A 406 -39.84 -0.20 -13.93
C PRO A 406 -39.26 1.20 -13.71
N ILE A 407 -39.30 1.66 -12.47
CA ILE A 407 -38.73 2.94 -12.04
C ILE A 407 -37.61 2.66 -11.04
N THR A 408 -36.44 3.24 -11.28
CA THR A 408 -35.31 3.12 -10.37
C THR A 408 -35.49 4.07 -9.19
N GLY A 409 -35.54 3.52 -7.99
CA GLY A 409 -35.60 4.26 -6.73
C GLY A 409 -34.24 4.31 -6.01
N SER A 410 -34.24 4.91 -4.85
CA SER A 410 -33.08 4.96 -3.93
C SER A 410 -33.51 4.46 -2.55
N ALA A 411 -32.69 3.64 -1.93
CA ALA A 411 -32.91 3.20 -0.55
C ALA A 411 -31.58 3.23 0.23
N ILE A 412 -31.67 3.27 1.55
CA ILE A 412 -30.50 3.12 2.42
C ILE A 412 -29.95 1.69 2.20
N SER A 413 -28.66 1.60 1.83
CA SER A 413 -28.00 0.32 1.50
C SER A 413 -27.13 -0.21 2.61
N THR A 414 -26.74 0.64 3.57
CA THR A 414 -25.81 0.28 4.64
C THR A 414 -26.39 0.57 6.01
N PHE A 415 -26.13 -0.32 6.95
CA PHE A 415 -26.42 -0.09 8.36
C PHE A 415 -25.34 0.81 8.95
N VAL A 416 -25.71 1.84 9.69
CA VAL A 416 -24.78 2.80 10.30
C VAL A 416 -24.79 2.65 11.81
N ASP A 417 -23.62 2.42 12.38
CA ASP A 417 -23.41 2.52 13.83
C ASP A 417 -22.92 3.93 14.19
N ASN A 418 -23.77 4.69 14.88
CA ASN A 418 -23.43 6.03 15.35
C ASN A 418 -22.40 6.06 16.49
N ASN A 419 -22.10 4.89 17.09
CA ASN A 419 -21.14 4.73 18.18
C ASN A 419 -19.79 4.17 17.70
N LEU A 420 -19.59 4.11 16.40
CA LEU A 420 -18.35 3.63 15.79
C LEU A 420 -17.16 4.48 16.25
N SER A 421 -16.32 3.95 17.15
CA SER A 421 -15.21 4.65 17.78
C SER A 421 -13.86 4.01 17.47
N TRP A 422 -12.78 4.58 18.01
CA TRP A 422 -11.44 4.01 17.92
C TRP A 422 -11.38 2.61 18.55
N GLU A 423 -10.87 1.63 17.81
CA GLU A 423 -10.39 0.38 18.38
C GLU A 423 -9.14 0.69 19.22
N LYS A 424 -9.03 0.10 20.42
CA LYS A 424 -7.92 0.31 21.35
C LYS A 424 -7.16 -0.97 21.59
N LYS A 425 -5.85 -0.92 21.42
CA LYS A 425 -4.94 -1.98 21.81
C LYS A 425 -4.17 -1.57 23.05
N LYS A 426 -4.38 -2.27 24.15
CA LYS A 426 -3.67 -2.10 25.43
C LYS A 426 -2.54 -3.10 25.54
N SER A 427 -1.35 -2.63 25.87
CA SER A 427 -0.15 -3.44 25.96
C SER A 427 0.52 -3.23 27.31
N TYR A 428 0.79 -4.32 28.00
CA TYR A 428 1.59 -4.38 29.24
C TYR A 428 2.86 -5.16 28.92
N ASN A 429 4.00 -4.65 29.34
CA ASN A 429 5.28 -5.32 29.17
C ASN A 429 6.10 -5.17 30.45
N VAL A 430 6.73 -6.27 30.91
CA VAL A 430 7.71 -6.29 31.99
C VAL A 430 8.90 -7.09 31.52
N GLY A 431 10.11 -6.55 31.68
CA GLY A 431 11.32 -7.18 31.19
C GLY A 431 12.51 -7.01 32.13
N ILE A 432 13.45 -7.93 31.98
CA ILE A 432 14.75 -7.91 32.63
C ILE A 432 15.81 -8.06 31.57
N ASP A 433 16.79 -7.15 31.57
CA ASP A 433 17.93 -7.16 30.68
C ASP A 433 19.21 -7.35 31.53
N LEU A 434 19.99 -8.39 31.23
CA LEU A 434 21.21 -8.74 31.91
C LEU A 434 22.36 -8.79 30.93
N ALA A 435 23.54 -8.30 31.33
CA ALA A 435 24.76 -8.49 30.58
C ALA A 435 25.90 -8.96 31.51
N PHE A 436 26.66 -9.91 31.02
CA PHE A 436 27.73 -10.57 31.75
C PHE A 436 29.06 -10.50 31.01
N PHE A 437 30.17 -10.57 31.78
CA PHE A 437 31.53 -10.71 31.27
C PHE A 437 31.93 -9.61 30.24
N ASN A 438 31.70 -8.34 30.58
CA ASN A 438 31.91 -7.18 29.71
C ASN A 438 31.07 -7.27 28.41
N ASN A 439 29.78 -7.54 28.55
CA ASN A 439 28.79 -7.66 27.46
C ASN A 439 29.09 -8.79 26.47
N ARG A 440 29.83 -9.84 26.89
CA ARG A 440 30.09 -11.03 26.06
C ARG A 440 28.89 -11.99 26.03
N LEU A 441 28.04 -11.93 27.05
CA LEU A 441 26.81 -12.70 27.14
C LEU A 441 25.69 -11.72 27.56
N GLU A 442 24.66 -11.64 26.75
CA GLU A 442 23.47 -10.85 27.02
C GLU A 442 22.25 -11.77 27.14
N PHE A 443 21.40 -11.48 28.12
CA PHE A 443 20.17 -12.21 28.35
C PHE A 443 19.01 -11.23 28.55
N THR A 444 17.92 -11.41 27.82
CA THR A 444 16.69 -10.65 27.96
C THR A 444 15.52 -11.60 28.19
N ALA A 445 14.74 -11.36 29.21
CA ALA A 445 13.47 -12.03 29.46
C ALA A 445 12.35 -11.00 29.49
N GLU A 446 11.27 -11.30 28.77
CA GLU A 446 10.10 -10.42 28.68
C GLU A 446 8.81 -11.19 28.91
N TRP A 447 7.91 -10.56 29.66
CA TRP A 447 6.52 -10.95 29.73
C TRP A 447 5.66 -9.81 29.17
N TYR A 448 4.71 -10.14 28.28
CA TYR A 448 3.78 -9.15 27.76
C TYR A 448 2.35 -9.68 27.70
N LYS A 449 1.40 -8.75 27.79
CA LYS A 449 -0.02 -9.01 27.59
C LYS A 449 -0.60 -7.91 26.70
N ASN A 450 -1.20 -8.32 25.57
CA ASN A 450 -1.91 -7.42 24.67
C ASN A 450 -3.40 -7.74 24.71
N THR A 451 -4.24 -6.69 24.74
CA THR A 451 -5.70 -6.81 24.70
C THR A 451 -6.24 -5.79 23.72
N SER A 452 -7.09 -6.20 22.78
CA SER A 452 -7.83 -5.30 21.91
C SER A 452 -9.24 -5.12 22.46
N GLU A 453 -9.69 -3.88 22.50
CA GLU A 453 -11.04 -3.47 22.95
C GLU A 453 -11.68 -2.64 21.83
N ASP A 454 -13.01 -2.61 21.78
CA ASP A 454 -13.79 -1.86 20.80
C ASP A 454 -13.41 -2.24 19.35
N LEU A 455 -13.31 -3.55 19.06
CA LEU A 455 -12.87 -4.08 17.77
C LEU A 455 -13.77 -3.58 16.64
N LEU A 456 -13.14 -3.05 15.60
CA LEU A 456 -13.79 -2.64 14.36
C LEU A 456 -14.00 -3.88 13.47
N TYR A 457 -15.21 -4.36 13.41
CA TYR A 457 -15.57 -5.59 12.70
C TYR A 457 -16.91 -5.44 11.97
N ALA A 458 -16.96 -5.89 10.71
CA ALA A 458 -18.20 -5.95 9.95
C ALA A 458 -19.06 -7.12 10.44
N VAL A 459 -20.17 -6.82 11.08
CA VAL A 459 -21.11 -7.83 11.60
C VAL A 459 -22.15 -8.13 10.52
N PRO A 460 -22.29 -9.39 10.05
CA PRO A 460 -23.31 -9.72 9.08
C PRO A 460 -24.70 -9.44 9.65
N VAL A 461 -25.49 -8.70 8.90
CA VAL A 461 -26.89 -8.43 9.24
C VAL A 461 -27.81 -9.44 8.54
N PRO A 462 -28.94 -9.83 9.17
CA PRO A 462 -29.90 -10.70 8.51
C PRO A 462 -30.46 -10.08 7.23
N GLU A 463 -30.66 -10.89 6.19
CA GLU A 463 -31.20 -10.43 4.89
C GLU A 463 -32.56 -9.71 5.02
N GLN A 464 -33.34 -10.05 6.04
CA GLN A 464 -34.63 -9.41 6.34
C GLN A 464 -34.48 -7.91 6.71
N ALA A 465 -33.28 -7.47 7.08
CA ALA A 465 -33.02 -6.05 7.34
C ALA A 465 -33.06 -5.19 6.08
N GLY A 466 -32.99 -5.80 4.89
CA GLY A 466 -33.00 -5.12 3.60
C GLY A 466 -31.77 -4.26 3.32
N VAL A 467 -30.70 -4.43 4.09
CA VAL A 467 -29.42 -3.74 3.95
C VAL A 467 -28.28 -4.78 3.96
N SER A 468 -27.17 -4.44 3.32
CA SER A 468 -25.92 -5.21 3.38
C SER A 468 -24.87 -4.48 4.20
N ASN A 469 -23.92 -5.22 4.74
CA ASN A 469 -22.72 -4.65 5.35
C ASN A 469 -21.65 -4.36 4.29
#